data_958eae28e2fb10016f2a9465ccaa9cae
#
_entry.id   958eae28e2fb10016f2a9465ccaa9cae
#
_cell.length_a   1.000
_cell.length_b   1.000
_cell.length_c   1.000
_cell.angle_alpha   90.00
_cell.angle_beta   90.00
_cell.angle_gamma   90.00
#
_symmetry.space_group_name_H-M   'P 1'
#
loop_
_entity.id
_entity.type
_entity.pdbx_description
1 polymer ?
#
loop_
_entity_poly.entity_id
_entity_poly.type
_entity_poly.pdbx_seq_one_letter_code
_entity_poly.pdbx_strand_id
1 'polypeptide(L)'
;MKRLIFIIASILLGQTVCAQDIIQKKDATEIQAKVLKITDTEIEYQRWDNPDGPIYTIPAEDVFTITYQNGSKEVISHFYSSRRSAADKQQFGKLPRYQGEVAFAYGSAVSEGMQDLFPRIVFETVHGVRINPYLFAGVGLGINYFYKDIYFSNGWNIYELGNSGTVLPVFANVKGYLPVSSKAALNLSWDLGAAIGVGGYFNEGTEFYTSIGPGVTFGRQSGGVRGDFSIRFQHMGEGLNAILFRIGIGF
;
A
#
# COMPACT_ATOMS: atom_id res chain seq x y z
N MET A 1 -16.99 20.61 -69.54
CA MET A 1 -17.29 19.45 -68.62
C MET A 1 -16.23 18.39 -68.61
N LYS A 2 -15.67 17.88 -69.69
CA LYS A 2 -14.65 16.84 -69.72
C LYS A 2 -13.35 17.21 -68.96
N ARG A 3 -12.92 18.48 -68.99
CA ARG A 3 -11.71 18.94 -68.25
C ARG A 3 -11.88 19.01 -66.72
N LEU A 4 -13.11 19.24 -66.25
CA LEU A 4 -13.43 19.30 -64.82
C LEU A 4 -13.43 17.90 -64.20
N ILE A 5 -13.87 16.89 -64.93
CA ILE A 5 -13.89 15.49 -64.51
C ILE A 5 -12.45 14.94 -64.36
N PHE A 6 -11.52 15.35 -65.21
CA PHE A 6 -10.10 14.96 -65.09
C PHE A 6 -9.43 15.59 -63.88
N ILE A 7 -9.79 16.79 -63.49
CA ILE A 7 -9.22 17.45 -62.28
C ILE A 7 -9.76 16.80 -61.02
N ILE A 8 -11.04 16.44 -61.00
CA ILE A 8 -11.64 15.73 -59.87
C ILE A 8 -11.08 14.28 -59.73
N ALA A 9 -10.86 13.60 -60.86
CA ALA A 9 -10.24 12.25 -60.85
C ALA A 9 -8.77 12.26 -60.39
N SER A 10 -8.00 13.32 -60.71
CA SER A 10 -6.61 13.43 -60.25
C SER A 10 -6.49 13.79 -58.73
N ILE A 11 -7.49 14.44 -58.15
CA ILE A 11 -7.52 14.74 -56.71
C ILE A 11 -7.89 13.48 -55.88
N LEU A 12 -8.67 12.56 -56.46
CA LEU A 12 -9.08 11.31 -55.81
C LEU A 12 -7.99 10.21 -55.84
N LEU A 13 -6.98 10.33 -56.70
CA LEU A 13 -5.88 9.35 -56.82
C LEU A 13 -4.65 9.68 -55.96
N GLY A 14 -4.65 10.79 -55.24
CA GLY A 14 -3.50 11.31 -54.48
C GLY A 14 -3.45 10.93 -53.00
N GLN A 15 -4.35 10.10 -52.48
CA GLN A 15 -4.35 9.70 -51.07
C GLN A 15 -3.80 8.29 -50.93
N THR A 16 -2.50 8.10 -51.16
CA THR A 16 -1.80 6.98 -50.57
C THR A 16 -1.68 7.26 -49.07
N VAL A 17 -2.68 6.85 -48.31
CA VAL A 17 -2.56 6.77 -46.86
C VAL A 17 -1.48 5.75 -46.60
N CYS A 18 -0.23 6.20 -46.41
CA CYS A 18 0.83 5.37 -45.86
C CYS A 18 0.42 5.01 -44.43
N ALA A 19 -0.30 3.91 -44.31
CA ALA A 19 -0.66 3.37 -43.03
C ALA A 19 0.59 2.82 -42.35
N GLN A 20 0.94 3.37 -41.22
CA GLN A 20 2.10 2.99 -40.39
C GLN A 20 1.62 2.61 -39.01
N ASP A 21 2.38 1.78 -38.31
CA ASP A 21 2.12 1.53 -36.90
C ASP A 21 2.64 2.72 -36.07
N ILE A 22 1.90 3.07 -35.02
CA ILE A 22 2.27 4.13 -34.08
C ILE A 22 2.44 3.49 -32.69
N ILE A 23 3.66 3.55 -32.18
CA ILE A 23 3.97 3.16 -30.81
C ILE A 23 3.89 4.40 -29.94
N GLN A 24 2.88 4.49 -29.08
CA GLN A 24 2.71 5.57 -28.13
C GLN A 24 3.33 5.16 -26.79
N LYS A 25 4.32 5.93 -26.35
CA LYS A 25 4.99 5.75 -25.08
C LYS A 25 4.18 6.36 -23.92
N LYS A 26 4.49 5.97 -22.69
CA LYS A 26 3.88 6.52 -21.47
C LYS A 26 4.22 7.99 -21.21
N ASP A 27 5.33 8.47 -21.76
CA ASP A 27 5.74 9.89 -21.73
C ASP A 27 5.03 10.75 -22.81
N ALA A 28 4.02 10.19 -23.47
CA ALA A 28 3.26 10.78 -24.60
C ALA A 28 4.07 10.94 -25.90
N THR A 29 5.30 10.43 -25.98
CA THR A 29 6.08 10.41 -27.23
C THR A 29 5.52 9.34 -28.17
N GLU A 30 5.44 9.67 -29.48
CA GLU A 30 5.00 8.76 -30.52
C GLU A 30 6.16 8.36 -31.44
N ILE A 31 6.26 7.07 -31.73
CA ILE A 31 7.22 6.52 -32.67
C ILE A 31 6.46 5.94 -33.86
N GLN A 32 6.69 6.48 -35.03
CA GLN A 32 6.22 5.94 -36.31
C GLN A 32 7.11 4.76 -36.68
N ALA A 33 6.53 3.59 -36.78
CA ALA A 33 7.29 2.37 -36.90
C ALA A 33 6.54 1.29 -37.70
N LYS A 34 7.25 0.22 -37.99
CA LYS A 34 6.70 -1.09 -38.32
C LYS A 34 7.02 -2.02 -37.15
N VAL A 35 6.01 -2.44 -36.42
CA VAL A 35 6.16 -3.37 -35.31
C VAL A 35 6.43 -4.78 -35.87
N LEU A 36 7.49 -5.40 -35.41
CA LEU A 36 7.92 -6.71 -35.91
C LEU A 36 7.55 -7.82 -34.94
N LYS A 37 7.71 -7.55 -33.62
CA LYS A 37 7.48 -8.54 -32.58
C LYS A 37 7.16 -7.86 -31.26
N ILE A 38 6.19 -8.42 -30.56
CA ILE A 38 5.84 -8.01 -29.20
C ILE A 38 6.12 -9.20 -28.29
N THR A 39 6.94 -8.96 -27.30
CA THR A 39 7.18 -9.91 -26.21
C THR A 39 6.70 -9.31 -24.90
N ASP A 40 6.69 -10.10 -23.88
CA ASP A 40 6.32 -9.63 -22.55
C ASP A 40 7.29 -8.58 -21.97
N THR A 41 8.52 -8.48 -22.46
CA THR A 41 9.55 -7.58 -21.93
C THR A 41 9.88 -6.43 -22.86
N GLU A 42 9.74 -6.63 -24.15
CA GLU A 42 10.26 -5.71 -25.16
C GLU A 42 9.45 -5.80 -26.46
N ILE A 43 9.48 -4.72 -27.21
CA ILE A 43 8.85 -4.60 -28.52
C ILE A 43 9.95 -4.30 -29.52
N GLU A 44 10.10 -5.16 -30.52
CA GLU A 44 11.00 -5.00 -31.65
C GLU A 44 10.28 -4.27 -32.78
N TYR A 45 10.91 -3.24 -33.31
CA TYR A 45 10.34 -2.45 -34.38
C TYR A 45 11.42 -1.91 -35.33
N GLN A 46 11.01 -1.56 -36.55
CA GLN A 46 11.79 -0.74 -37.49
C GLN A 46 11.19 0.64 -37.59
N ARG A 47 12.03 1.66 -37.65
CA ARG A 47 11.56 3.04 -37.84
C ARG A 47 10.98 3.21 -39.23
N TRP A 48 9.86 3.90 -39.31
CA TRP A 48 9.20 4.16 -40.59
C TRP A 48 10.04 5.01 -41.53
N ASP A 49 10.83 5.96 -41.00
CA ASP A 49 11.73 6.82 -41.75
C ASP A 49 13.01 6.11 -42.22
N ASN A 50 13.27 4.89 -41.77
CA ASN A 50 14.42 4.05 -42.16
C ASN A 50 14.05 2.56 -42.21
N PRO A 51 13.27 2.14 -43.22
CA PRO A 51 12.74 0.77 -43.28
C PRO A 51 13.81 -0.32 -43.54
N ASP A 52 14.96 0.05 -44.08
CA ASP A 52 16.12 -0.85 -44.28
C ASP A 52 17.16 -0.73 -43.15
N GLY A 53 16.84 0.03 -42.10
CA GLY A 53 17.71 0.28 -40.99
C GLY A 53 17.74 -0.87 -39.97
N PRO A 54 18.45 -0.69 -38.84
CA PRO A 54 18.53 -1.68 -37.80
C PRO A 54 17.16 -1.87 -37.13
N ILE A 55 16.99 -3.05 -36.54
CA ILE A 55 15.86 -3.34 -35.65
C ILE A 55 16.12 -2.66 -34.31
N TYR A 56 15.17 -1.85 -33.87
CA TYR A 56 15.20 -1.20 -32.58
C TYR A 56 14.36 -1.99 -31.58
N THR A 57 14.73 -1.90 -30.31
CA THR A 57 14.00 -2.53 -29.21
C THR A 57 13.61 -1.46 -28.20
N ILE A 58 12.37 -1.51 -27.73
CA ILE A 58 11.89 -0.65 -26.65
C ILE A 58 11.30 -1.55 -25.55
N PRO A 59 11.56 -1.27 -24.25
CA PRO A 59 10.92 -1.99 -23.17
C PRO A 59 9.39 -1.87 -23.25
N ALA A 60 8.68 -2.99 -23.13
CA ALA A 60 7.21 -2.99 -23.17
C ALA A 60 6.61 -2.13 -22.03
N GLU A 61 7.37 -1.96 -20.94
CA GLU A 61 6.97 -1.10 -19.82
C GLU A 61 6.88 0.38 -20.17
N ASP A 62 7.61 0.84 -21.16
CA ASP A 62 7.62 2.24 -21.58
C ASP A 62 6.50 2.55 -22.59
N VAL A 63 5.83 1.52 -23.11
CA VAL A 63 4.79 1.66 -24.13
C VAL A 63 3.40 1.67 -23.48
N PHE A 64 2.58 2.62 -23.86
CA PHE A 64 1.19 2.72 -23.44
C PHE A 64 0.27 1.97 -24.41
N THR A 65 0.39 2.25 -25.71
CA THR A 65 -0.47 1.63 -26.72
C THR A 65 0.25 1.53 -28.07
N ILE A 66 -0.14 0.56 -28.86
CA ILE A 66 0.26 0.43 -30.25
C ILE A 66 -0.98 0.56 -31.12
N THR A 67 -0.95 1.48 -32.08
CA THR A 67 -1.97 1.60 -33.11
C THR A 67 -1.40 1.06 -34.40
N TYR A 68 -1.99 -0.03 -34.92
CA TYR A 68 -1.54 -0.66 -36.14
C TYR A 68 -2.06 0.07 -37.39
N GLN A 69 -1.42 -0.16 -38.53
CA GLN A 69 -1.80 0.41 -39.81
C GLN A 69 -3.27 0.13 -40.23
N ASN A 70 -3.87 -0.94 -39.73
CA ASN A 70 -5.28 -1.29 -39.97
C ASN A 70 -6.25 -0.55 -39.02
N GLY A 71 -5.75 0.35 -38.18
CA GLY A 71 -6.53 1.11 -37.19
C GLY A 71 -6.84 0.34 -35.89
N SER A 72 -6.44 -0.93 -35.78
CA SER A 72 -6.60 -1.66 -34.52
C SER A 72 -5.62 -1.11 -33.47
N LYS A 73 -6.04 -1.16 -32.20
CA LYS A 73 -5.23 -0.67 -31.07
C LYS A 73 -4.98 -1.80 -30.08
N GLU A 74 -3.74 -1.92 -29.64
CA GLU A 74 -3.33 -2.83 -28.59
C GLU A 74 -2.78 -2.03 -27.41
N VAL A 75 -3.40 -2.19 -26.24
CA VAL A 75 -3.01 -1.48 -25.00
C VAL A 75 -2.04 -2.38 -24.22
N ILE A 76 -0.79 -1.98 -24.20
CA ILE A 76 0.30 -2.77 -23.59
C ILE A 76 0.24 -2.74 -22.04
N SER A 77 -0.43 -1.74 -21.46
CA SER A 77 -0.59 -1.62 -20.01
C SER A 77 -1.29 -2.81 -19.34
N HIS A 78 -2.10 -3.58 -20.06
CA HIS A 78 -2.77 -4.78 -19.55
C HIS A 78 -1.82 -5.97 -19.35
N PHE A 79 -0.77 -6.08 -20.14
CA PHE A 79 0.27 -7.12 -19.96
C PHE A 79 1.04 -6.89 -18.65
N TYR A 80 1.23 -5.64 -18.28
CA TYR A 80 1.95 -5.29 -17.04
C TYR A 80 1.17 -5.63 -15.78
N SER A 81 -0.15 -5.45 -15.76
CA SER A 81 -0.97 -5.79 -14.59
C SER A 81 -1.05 -7.30 -14.38
N SER A 82 -1.18 -8.08 -15.45
CA SER A 82 -1.22 -9.54 -15.35
C SER A 82 0.15 -10.13 -14.98
N ARG A 83 1.25 -9.51 -15.43
CA ARG A 83 2.61 -9.93 -15.12
C ARG A 83 3.03 -9.55 -13.70
N ARG A 84 2.65 -8.37 -13.23
CA ARG A 84 2.83 -7.97 -11.83
C ARG A 84 2.11 -8.96 -10.90
N SER A 85 0.89 -9.36 -11.24
CA SER A 85 0.16 -10.40 -10.52
C SER A 85 0.85 -11.78 -10.59
N ALA A 86 1.48 -12.13 -11.72
CA ALA A 86 2.24 -13.38 -11.85
C ALA A 86 3.59 -13.32 -11.12
N ALA A 87 4.30 -12.20 -11.21
CA ALA A 87 5.54 -11.96 -10.46
C ALA A 87 5.28 -11.90 -8.96
N ASP A 88 4.18 -11.27 -8.53
CA ASP A 88 3.74 -11.27 -7.14
C ASP A 88 3.42 -12.68 -6.64
N LYS A 89 2.75 -13.51 -7.46
CA LYS A 89 2.50 -14.93 -7.14
C LYS A 89 3.79 -15.74 -7.05
N GLN A 90 4.75 -15.46 -7.92
CA GLN A 90 6.04 -16.14 -7.93
C GLN A 90 6.95 -15.67 -6.77
N GLN A 91 6.89 -14.39 -6.41
CA GLN A 91 7.68 -13.79 -5.33
C GLN A 91 7.10 -14.07 -3.94
N PHE A 92 5.77 -14.05 -3.80
CA PHE A 92 5.08 -14.18 -2.50
C PHE A 92 4.44 -15.56 -2.29
N GLY A 93 4.36 -16.39 -3.33
CA GLY A 93 3.69 -17.68 -3.28
C GLY A 93 2.19 -17.56 -2.99
N LYS A 94 1.59 -18.66 -2.53
CA LYS A 94 0.19 -18.66 -2.10
C LYS A 94 0.10 -18.03 -0.71
N LEU A 95 -0.40 -16.81 -0.61
CA LEU A 95 -0.62 -16.13 0.66
C LEU A 95 -1.62 -16.92 1.52
N PRO A 96 -1.36 -17.09 2.82
CA PRO A 96 -2.36 -17.64 3.72
C PRO A 96 -3.56 -16.68 3.77
N ARG A 97 -4.77 -17.21 3.66
CA ARG A 97 -5.98 -16.40 3.84
C ARG A 97 -6.08 -15.84 5.24
N TYR A 98 -5.86 -16.68 6.23
CA TYR A 98 -5.83 -16.29 7.63
C TYR A 98 -4.44 -15.84 8.05
N GLN A 99 -4.40 -14.83 8.90
CA GLN A 99 -3.18 -14.31 9.50
C GLN A 99 -3.50 -13.85 10.92
N GLY A 100 -2.70 -14.33 11.88
CA GLY A 100 -2.71 -13.88 13.27
C GLY A 100 -1.43 -13.11 13.60
N GLU A 101 -1.52 -12.23 14.59
CA GLU A 101 -0.40 -11.48 15.14
C GLU A 101 -0.60 -11.29 16.64
N VAL A 102 0.46 -11.49 17.42
CA VAL A 102 0.53 -11.18 18.85
C VAL A 102 1.65 -10.17 19.03
N ALA A 103 1.41 -9.12 19.80
CA ALA A 103 2.38 -8.05 19.99
C ALA A 103 2.41 -7.51 21.41
N PHE A 104 3.59 -7.02 21.77
CA PHE A 104 3.84 -6.20 22.95
C PHE A 104 4.26 -4.81 22.54
N ALA A 105 3.86 -3.81 23.31
CA ALA A 105 4.34 -2.45 23.11
C ALA A 105 4.57 -1.75 24.47
N TYR A 106 5.46 -0.78 24.40
CA TYR A 106 5.64 0.23 25.44
C TYR A 106 5.11 1.56 24.91
N GLY A 107 4.25 2.21 25.70
CA GLY A 107 3.67 3.50 25.36
C GLY A 107 4.17 4.59 26.28
N SER A 108 4.59 5.72 25.69
CA SER A 108 4.92 6.95 26.39
C SER A 108 3.90 8.02 26.04
N ALA A 109 3.38 8.75 27.04
CA ALA A 109 2.40 9.79 26.82
C ALA A 109 2.97 10.93 25.97
N VAL A 110 2.10 11.50 25.12
CA VAL A 110 2.40 12.67 24.29
C VAL A 110 1.29 13.69 24.51
N SER A 111 1.49 14.61 25.46
CA SER A 111 0.59 15.75 25.66
C SER A 111 1.38 16.92 26.23
N GLU A 112 1.07 18.14 25.79
CA GLU A 112 1.64 19.35 26.39
C GLU A 112 1.22 19.44 27.86
N GLY A 113 2.17 19.52 28.78
CA GLY A 113 1.94 19.56 30.22
C GLY A 113 1.81 18.22 30.94
N MET A 114 1.78 17.08 30.23
CA MET A 114 1.67 15.72 30.79
C MET A 114 2.83 14.81 30.42
N GLN A 115 4.04 15.36 30.28
CA GLN A 115 5.24 14.55 30.03
C GLN A 115 5.41 13.59 31.21
N ASP A 116 5.52 12.30 30.91
CA ASP A 116 5.74 11.16 31.84
C ASP A 116 4.53 10.65 32.65
N LEU A 117 3.31 11.10 32.42
CA LEU A 117 2.20 10.79 33.32
C LEU A 117 1.45 9.48 33.03
N PHE A 118 1.54 8.92 31.81
CA PHE A 118 0.78 7.72 31.45
C PHE A 118 1.59 6.66 30.72
N PRO A 119 2.75 6.23 31.25
CA PRO A 119 3.45 5.09 30.65
C PRO A 119 2.60 3.85 30.78
N ARG A 120 2.58 3.04 29.72
CA ARG A 120 1.77 1.84 29.67
C ARG A 120 2.48 0.71 28.99
N ILE A 121 2.16 -0.48 29.43
CA ILE A 121 2.52 -1.73 28.75
C ILE A 121 1.28 -2.17 27.99
N VAL A 122 1.49 -2.55 26.74
CA VAL A 122 0.40 -2.95 25.85
C VAL A 122 0.66 -4.39 25.39
N PHE A 123 -0.37 -5.20 25.46
CA PHE A 123 -0.43 -6.51 24.84
C PHE A 123 -1.59 -6.52 23.86
N GLU A 124 -1.35 -6.96 22.64
CA GLU A 124 -2.36 -6.99 21.58
C GLU A 124 -2.35 -8.29 20.81
N THR A 125 -3.52 -8.72 20.38
CA THR A 125 -3.65 -9.78 19.40
C THR A 125 -4.57 -9.31 18.27
N VAL A 126 -4.19 -9.61 17.03
CA VAL A 126 -4.94 -9.24 15.83
C VAL A 126 -5.13 -10.48 14.97
N HIS A 127 -6.36 -10.72 14.53
CA HIS A 127 -6.71 -11.87 13.71
C HIS A 127 -7.51 -11.41 12.51
N GLY A 128 -7.19 -11.92 11.33
CA GLY A 128 -7.86 -11.48 10.11
C GLY A 128 -7.45 -12.23 8.86
N VAL A 129 -7.67 -11.58 7.73
CA VAL A 129 -7.41 -12.16 6.43
C VAL A 129 -6.47 -11.28 5.60
N ARG A 130 -5.53 -11.90 4.94
CA ARG A 130 -4.71 -11.28 3.92
C ARG A 130 -5.48 -11.28 2.60
N ILE A 131 -5.96 -10.11 2.19
CA ILE A 131 -6.80 -9.95 0.99
C ILE A 131 -5.95 -10.12 -0.27
N ASN A 132 -4.76 -9.52 -0.27
CA ASN A 132 -3.78 -9.58 -1.34
C ASN A 132 -2.37 -9.32 -0.76
N PRO A 133 -1.28 -9.34 -1.56
CA PRO A 133 0.08 -9.07 -1.06
C PRO A 133 0.27 -7.73 -0.35
N TYR A 134 -0.63 -6.78 -0.58
CA TYR A 134 -0.51 -5.39 -0.12
C TYR A 134 -1.48 -5.02 0.99
N LEU A 135 -2.52 -5.86 1.26
CA LEU A 135 -3.61 -5.48 2.15
C LEU A 135 -4.03 -6.62 3.07
N PHE A 136 -4.11 -6.33 4.35
CA PHE A 136 -4.68 -7.15 5.41
C PHE A 136 -5.83 -6.41 6.08
N ALA A 137 -6.86 -7.13 6.49
CA ALA A 137 -7.95 -6.63 7.32
C ALA A 137 -8.31 -7.65 8.40
N GLY A 138 -8.55 -7.17 9.60
CA GLY A 138 -8.82 -8.03 10.74
C GLY A 138 -9.49 -7.31 11.90
N VAL A 139 -9.60 -8.02 13.00
CA VAL A 139 -10.07 -7.52 14.29
C VAL A 139 -9.03 -7.80 15.36
N GLY A 140 -8.95 -6.95 16.35
CA GLY A 140 -7.99 -7.08 17.43
C GLY A 140 -8.58 -6.81 18.79
N LEU A 141 -7.91 -7.35 19.77
CA LEU A 141 -8.13 -7.11 21.19
C LEU A 141 -6.80 -6.72 21.82
N GLY A 142 -6.85 -5.81 22.78
CA GLY A 142 -5.66 -5.38 23.50
C GLY A 142 -5.89 -5.24 25.00
N ILE A 143 -4.79 -5.15 25.72
CA ILE A 143 -4.72 -4.79 27.14
C ILE A 143 -3.72 -3.65 27.24
N ASN A 144 -4.15 -2.49 27.68
CA ASN A 144 -3.30 -1.37 28.03
C ASN A 144 -3.25 -1.27 29.55
N TYR A 145 -2.11 -1.60 30.13
CA TYR A 145 -1.88 -1.54 31.58
C TYR A 145 -1.05 -0.30 31.93
N PHE A 146 -1.66 0.60 32.68
CA PHE A 146 -1.04 1.81 33.23
C PHE A 146 -0.51 1.49 34.61
N TYR A 147 0.81 1.43 34.76
CA TYR A 147 1.47 0.91 35.96
C TYR A 147 1.95 1.99 36.93
N LYS A 148 1.79 3.27 36.59
CA LYS A 148 2.08 4.40 37.46
C LYS A 148 0.79 5.11 37.87
N ASP A 149 0.85 5.75 39.03
CA ASP A 149 -0.22 6.63 39.48
C ASP A 149 -0.41 7.78 38.48
N ILE A 150 -1.64 8.17 38.30
CA ILE A 150 -2.05 9.17 37.32
C ILE A 150 -2.08 10.52 37.97
N TYR A 151 -1.26 11.43 37.48
CA TYR A 151 -1.18 12.81 37.98
C TYR A 151 -1.58 13.80 36.89
N PHE A 152 -2.24 14.87 37.30
CA PHE A 152 -2.51 16.03 36.48
C PHE A 152 -1.68 17.20 36.98
N SER A 153 -1.04 17.97 36.09
CA SER A 153 -0.34 19.21 36.42
C SER A 153 -0.93 20.38 35.62
N ASN A 154 -1.31 21.42 36.33
CA ASN A 154 -1.73 22.69 35.74
C ASN A 154 -0.58 23.71 35.62
N GLY A 155 0.66 23.25 35.72
CA GLY A 155 1.86 24.07 35.71
C GLY A 155 2.26 24.66 37.07
N TRP A 156 1.36 24.68 38.04
CA TRP A 156 1.58 25.21 39.41
C TRP A 156 1.38 24.13 40.48
N ASN A 157 0.41 23.25 40.29
CA ASN A 157 0.09 22.17 41.21
C ASN A 157 0.02 20.85 40.47
N ILE A 158 0.43 19.76 41.16
CA ILE A 158 0.29 18.38 40.72
C ILE A 158 -0.84 17.76 41.56
N TYR A 159 -1.85 17.24 40.86
CA TYR A 159 -2.97 16.53 41.48
C TYR A 159 -2.89 15.06 41.15
N GLU A 160 -2.97 14.18 42.12
CA GLU A 160 -3.14 12.77 41.92
C GLU A 160 -4.58 12.51 41.47
N LEU A 161 -4.76 11.98 40.26
CA LEU A 161 -6.06 11.68 39.68
C LEU A 161 -6.51 10.25 40.01
N GLY A 162 -5.59 9.36 40.32
CA GLY A 162 -5.91 7.98 40.67
C GLY A 162 -4.71 7.03 40.52
N ASN A 163 -4.92 5.80 40.97
CA ASN A 163 -3.95 4.73 40.88
C ASN A 163 -3.92 4.15 39.45
N SER A 164 -2.95 3.27 39.21
CA SER A 164 -2.84 2.46 38.01
C SER A 164 -4.19 1.92 37.52
N GLY A 165 -4.31 1.64 36.22
CA GLY A 165 -5.55 1.17 35.64
C GLY A 165 -5.34 0.31 34.41
N THR A 166 -6.43 -0.31 33.97
CA THR A 166 -6.43 -1.18 32.79
C THR A 166 -7.54 -0.78 31.85
N VAL A 167 -7.19 -0.71 30.55
CA VAL A 167 -8.11 -0.45 29.46
C VAL A 167 -8.00 -1.57 28.43
N LEU A 168 -9.13 -2.08 27.96
CA LEU A 168 -9.23 -3.11 26.95
C LEU A 168 -9.71 -2.51 25.63
N PRO A 169 -8.83 -2.22 24.67
CA PRO A 169 -9.26 -1.86 23.33
C PRO A 169 -9.77 -3.07 22.54
N VAL A 170 -10.89 -2.87 21.85
CA VAL A 170 -11.49 -3.76 20.84
C VAL A 170 -11.55 -2.98 19.55
N PHE A 171 -10.93 -3.49 18.48
CA PHE A 171 -10.75 -2.70 17.28
C PHE A 171 -10.78 -3.51 15.98
N ALA A 172 -11.15 -2.84 14.89
CA ALA A 172 -10.86 -3.29 13.54
C ALA A 172 -9.44 -2.82 13.17
N ASN A 173 -8.69 -3.68 12.47
CA ASN A 173 -7.35 -3.38 11.98
C ASN A 173 -7.30 -3.46 10.47
N VAL A 174 -6.67 -2.46 9.86
CA VAL A 174 -6.28 -2.48 8.45
C VAL A 174 -4.79 -2.26 8.37
N LYS A 175 -4.07 -3.15 7.68
CA LYS A 175 -2.62 -3.06 7.50
C LYS A 175 -2.27 -3.10 6.01
N GLY A 176 -1.70 -1.99 5.51
CA GLY A 176 -1.12 -1.91 4.18
C GLY A 176 0.33 -2.36 4.19
N TYR A 177 0.77 -3.09 3.19
CA TYR A 177 2.15 -3.57 3.04
C TYR A 177 2.76 -3.09 1.74
N LEU A 178 4.00 -2.64 1.81
CA LEU A 178 4.86 -2.40 0.66
C LEU A 178 6.02 -3.39 0.71
N PRO A 179 5.94 -4.50 -0.04
CA PRO A 179 7.01 -5.48 -0.07
C PRO A 179 8.30 -4.88 -0.63
N VAL A 180 9.37 -4.96 0.14
CA VAL A 180 10.72 -4.51 -0.28
C VAL A 180 11.53 -5.70 -0.78
N SER A 181 11.28 -6.88 -0.21
CA SER A 181 11.91 -8.14 -0.63
C SER A 181 11.00 -9.32 -0.30
N SER A 182 11.40 -10.54 -0.68
CA SER A 182 10.68 -11.77 -0.31
C SER A 182 10.61 -12.01 1.21
N LYS A 183 11.44 -11.31 2.00
CA LYS A 183 11.57 -11.48 3.45
C LYS A 183 11.33 -10.21 4.26
N ALA A 184 11.05 -9.08 3.62
CA ALA A 184 10.80 -7.81 4.29
C ALA A 184 9.75 -6.98 3.58
N ALA A 185 8.89 -6.32 4.35
CA ALA A 185 7.92 -5.35 3.86
C ALA A 185 7.84 -4.17 4.82
N LEU A 186 7.74 -2.97 4.29
CA LEU A 186 7.26 -1.82 5.04
C LEU A 186 5.75 -1.98 5.25
N ASN A 187 5.24 -1.53 6.37
CA ASN A 187 3.80 -1.54 6.60
C ASN A 187 3.31 -0.23 7.20
N LEU A 188 2.03 0.06 6.98
CA LEU A 188 1.27 1.08 7.68
C LEU A 188 0.05 0.38 8.26
N SER A 189 -0.13 0.46 9.58
CA SER A 189 -1.26 -0.16 10.27
C SER A 189 -2.14 0.91 10.90
N TRP A 190 -3.45 0.69 10.81
CA TRP A 190 -4.47 1.53 11.43
C TRP A 190 -5.50 0.67 12.14
N ASP A 191 -5.68 0.99 13.41
CA ASP A 191 -6.67 0.40 14.31
C ASP A 191 -7.76 1.43 14.60
N LEU A 192 -9.01 0.99 14.60
CA LEU A 192 -10.17 1.82 14.88
C LEU A 192 -11.19 1.05 15.71
N GLY A 193 -11.62 1.58 16.84
CA GLY A 193 -12.53 0.86 17.72
C GLY A 193 -12.91 1.60 18.98
N ALA A 194 -13.04 0.83 20.06
CA ALA A 194 -13.43 1.29 21.37
C ALA A 194 -12.44 0.82 22.44
N ALA A 195 -12.15 1.66 23.41
CA ALA A 195 -11.36 1.39 24.59
C ALA A 195 -12.29 1.27 25.80
N ILE A 196 -12.30 0.11 26.43
CA ILE A 196 -13.19 -0.22 27.55
C ILE A 196 -12.37 -0.19 28.83
N GLY A 197 -12.70 0.71 29.76
CA GLY A 197 -12.09 0.76 31.08
C GLY A 197 -12.55 -0.41 31.95
N VAL A 198 -11.62 -1.15 32.56
CA VAL A 198 -11.95 -2.33 33.36
C VAL A 198 -11.34 -2.35 34.75
N GLY A 199 -10.58 -1.35 35.16
CA GLY A 199 -10.02 -1.29 36.49
C GLY A 199 -9.18 -0.05 36.79
N GLY A 200 -9.00 0.24 38.06
CA GLY A 200 -8.31 1.41 38.55
C GLY A 200 -9.04 2.70 38.20
N TYR A 201 -8.29 3.71 37.78
CA TYR A 201 -8.84 5.01 37.38
C TYR A 201 -9.83 4.90 36.20
N PHE A 202 -9.74 3.89 35.34
CA PHE A 202 -10.56 3.71 34.14
C PHE A 202 -11.77 2.79 34.37
N ASN A 203 -12.23 2.60 35.58
CA ASN A 203 -13.25 1.60 35.94
C ASN A 203 -14.64 1.85 35.33
N GLU A 204 -14.88 2.98 34.73
CA GLU A 204 -16.17 3.34 34.10
C GLU A 204 -15.94 4.05 32.78
N GLY A 205 -16.54 3.49 31.71
CA GLY A 205 -16.61 4.15 30.44
C GLY A 205 -16.10 3.34 29.25
N THR A 206 -16.58 3.73 28.10
CA THR A 206 -16.11 3.27 26.81
C THR A 206 -15.77 4.48 25.98
N GLU A 207 -14.53 4.56 25.56
CA GLU A 207 -13.98 5.68 24.83
C GLU A 207 -13.62 5.30 23.41
N PHE A 208 -13.52 6.29 22.54
CA PHE A 208 -13.03 6.09 21.18
C PHE A 208 -11.56 5.66 21.22
N TYR A 209 -11.22 4.66 20.39
CA TYR A 209 -9.87 4.14 20.24
C TYR A 209 -9.39 4.23 18.80
N THR A 210 -8.20 4.74 18.61
CA THR A 210 -7.49 4.62 17.35
C THR A 210 -5.98 4.51 17.58
N SER A 211 -5.31 3.74 16.71
CA SER A 211 -3.85 3.61 16.71
C SER A 211 -3.37 3.53 15.26
N ILE A 212 -2.43 4.39 14.88
CA ILE A 212 -1.90 4.43 13.52
C ILE A 212 -0.39 4.59 13.54
N GLY A 213 0.30 3.91 12.63
CA GLY A 213 1.73 4.12 12.47
C GLY A 213 2.41 3.20 11.50
N PRO A 214 3.61 3.59 11.04
CA PRO A 214 4.46 2.79 10.18
C PRO A 214 5.17 1.68 10.93
N GLY A 215 5.55 0.65 10.19
CA GLY A 215 6.31 -0.47 10.70
C GLY A 215 7.07 -1.22 9.62
N VAL A 216 7.79 -2.24 10.06
CA VAL A 216 8.53 -3.16 9.20
C VAL A 216 8.20 -4.58 9.62
N THR A 217 7.83 -5.39 8.65
CA THR A 217 7.58 -6.82 8.84
C THR A 217 8.74 -7.62 8.26
N PHE A 218 9.30 -8.53 9.05
CA PHE A 218 10.40 -9.41 8.66
C PHE A 218 9.94 -10.86 8.66
N GLY A 219 10.41 -11.64 7.71
CA GLY A 219 10.09 -13.05 7.55
C GLY A 219 9.47 -13.36 6.21
N ARG A 220 9.25 -14.64 5.91
CA ARG A 220 8.74 -15.07 4.62
C ARG A 220 7.30 -14.59 4.43
N GLN A 221 7.06 -13.77 3.41
CA GLN A 221 5.74 -13.20 3.11
C GLN A 221 4.70 -14.26 2.68
N SER A 222 5.15 -15.41 2.17
CA SER A 222 4.28 -16.51 1.72
C SER A 222 3.70 -17.38 2.85
N GLY A 223 3.97 -17.06 4.11
CA GLY A 223 3.49 -17.79 5.29
C GLY A 223 4.60 -18.17 6.26
N GLY A 224 4.22 -18.64 7.44
CA GLY A 224 5.12 -18.92 8.55
C GLY A 224 5.26 -17.76 9.51
N VAL A 225 6.18 -17.90 10.46
CA VAL A 225 6.42 -16.90 11.51
C VAL A 225 7.06 -15.65 10.92
N ARG A 226 6.55 -14.49 11.32
CA ARG A 226 7.05 -13.17 10.92
C ARG A 226 7.25 -12.30 12.14
N GLY A 227 8.31 -11.51 12.15
CA GLY A 227 8.50 -10.43 13.12
C GLY A 227 7.89 -9.13 12.59
N ASP A 228 7.32 -8.33 13.45
CA ASP A 228 6.82 -6.97 13.15
C ASP A 228 7.40 -5.99 14.16
N PHE A 229 7.91 -4.88 13.70
CA PHE A 229 8.30 -3.75 14.53
C PHE A 229 7.59 -2.51 14.00
N SER A 230 6.94 -1.75 14.89
CA SER A 230 6.23 -0.54 14.49
C SER A 230 6.28 0.55 15.56
N ILE A 231 6.19 1.80 15.10
CA ILE A 231 6.00 2.97 15.94
C ILE A 231 4.62 3.50 15.62
N ARG A 232 3.75 3.62 16.63
CA ARG A 232 2.36 4.01 16.43
C ARG A 232 1.97 5.16 17.33
N PHE A 233 1.18 6.07 16.82
CA PHE A 233 0.42 7.01 17.61
C PHE A 233 -0.88 6.34 18.05
N GLN A 234 -1.16 6.32 19.35
CA GLN A 234 -2.39 5.78 19.94
C GLN A 234 -3.16 6.90 20.63
N HIS A 235 -4.45 6.92 20.39
CA HIS A 235 -5.41 7.83 21.05
C HIS A 235 -6.53 7.01 21.67
N MET A 236 -6.85 7.32 22.94
CA MET A 236 -7.95 6.73 23.67
C MET A 236 -8.65 7.84 24.48
N GLY A 237 -9.92 8.11 24.14
CA GLY A 237 -10.75 9.09 24.85
C GLY A 237 -10.11 10.47 25.03
N GLU A 238 -10.51 11.16 26.09
CA GLU A 238 -10.06 12.51 26.39
C GLU A 238 -8.61 12.55 26.89
N GLY A 239 -7.66 12.72 25.95
CA GLY A 239 -6.28 13.08 26.29
C GLY A 239 -5.30 11.93 26.54
N LEU A 240 -5.69 10.67 26.43
CA LEU A 240 -4.79 9.53 26.60
C LEU A 240 -3.98 9.21 25.33
N ASN A 241 -3.22 10.19 24.86
CA ASN A 241 -2.37 10.05 23.70
C ASN A 241 -1.01 9.42 24.06
N ALA A 242 -0.49 8.53 23.22
CA ALA A 242 0.84 7.98 23.38
C ALA A 242 1.51 7.62 22.06
N ILE A 243 2.83 7.64 22.08
CA ILE A 243 3.64 6.94 21.08
C ILE A 243 3.95 5.55 21.62
N LEU A 244 3.61 4.54 20.82
CA LEU A 244 3.87 3.14 21.11
C LEU A 244 5.09 2.64 20.32
N PHE A 245 6.01 2.00 21.00
CA PHE A 245 7.05 1.18 20.40
C PHE A 245 6.60 -0.27 20.50
N ARG A 246 6.29 -0.88 19.38
CA ARG A 246 5.61 -2.18 19.28
C ARG A 246 6.48 -3.22 18.59
N ILE A 247 6.55 -4.40 19.18
CA ILE A 247 7.15 -5.60 18.60
C ILE A 247 6.12 -6.72 18.57
N GLY A 248 6.00 -7.39 17.44
CA GLY A 248 5.00 -8.44 17.23
C GLY A 248 5.56 -9.68 16.54
N ILE A 249 4.82 -10.76 16.69
CA ILE A 249 5.05 -12.03 16.01
C ILE A 249 3.75 -12.38 15.28
N GLY A 250 3.83 -12.47 13.95
CA GLY A 250 2.75 -12.90 13.08
C GLY A 250 2.91 -14.37 12.66
N PHE A 251 1.79 -15.06 12.42
CA PHE A 251 1.73 -16.46 12.01
C PHE A 251 0.57 -16.72 11.04
#